data_a1d558766d9d344477615ecab8c94240
#
_entry.id   a1d558766d9d344477615ecab8c94240
#
_cell.length_a   1.000
_cell.length_b   1.000
_cell.length_c   1.000
_cell.angle_alpha   90.00
_cell.angle_beta   90.00
_cell.angle_gamma   90.00
#
_symmetry.space_group_name_H-M   'P 1'
#
loop_
_entity.id
_entity.type
_entity.pdbx_description
1 polymer ?
#
loop_
_entity_poly.entity_id
_entity_poly.type
_entity_poly.pdbx_seq_one_letter_code
_entity_poly.pdbx_strand_id
1 'polypeptide(L)'
;MTVIQSSTVIDVQNASYCIVIYASGNWRSLSLPNGIGILGRWSLLCSIDLELRPSDRHNTPPVAIMISPRFIPVGISQTIIVPTMDADNDQVRCRFANTTAECASVCPPNSLPIGTIMFPNCTLLITGSNVADWYAVAIVIEDFIDSTASLPLSTIPVQFLINVQQKSSCPYRPLLTGPTTSSDQCIGIKVGTSFNIELIAENFCPNSTIIKDIAILSFRFLTKTPIVQNTTALWSVLLTWTPAAVQVGSQILCAIAIDSDNVQSNQYCMSFIVAVERVPSCPGQIIPTTVDPTTLTTADYITSTIADSTTPTTVDYTTASEYTDEYVLSI
;
A
#
# COMPACT_ATOMS: atom_id res chain seq x y z
N MET A 1 -7.13 6.93 -16.30
CA MET A 1 -7.19 5.52 -15.88
C MET A 1 -8.07 5.46 -14.65
N THR A 2 -9.13 4.66 -14.63
CA THR A 2 -10.02 4.53 -13.47
C THR A 2 -9.55 3.32 -12.67
N VAL A 3 -9.12 3.55 -11.44
CA VAL A 3 -8.83 2.48 -10.48
C VAL A 3 -10.12 2.22 -9.70
N ILE A 4 -10.58 0.98 -9.68
CA ILE A 4 -11.75 0.58 -8.89
C ILE A 4 -11.22 -0.14 -7.66
N GLN A 5 -11.54 0.38 -6.50
CA GLN A 5 -11.26 -0.24 -5.22
C GLN A 5 -12.56 -0.83 -4.68
N SER A 6 -12.51 -2.08 -4.24
CA SER A 6 -13.61 -2.73 -3.53
C SER A 6 -13.11 -3.21 -2.18
N SER A 7 -13.90 -3.04 -1.14
CA SER A 7 -13.63 -3.57 0.19
C SER A 7 -14.81 -4.40 0.67
N THR A 8 -14.52 -5.46 1.41
CA THR A 8 -15.52 -6.31 2.06
C THR A 8 -15.11 -6.50 3.50
N VAL A 9 -16.06 -6.27 4.41
CA VAL A 9 -15.88 -6.58 5.83
C VAL A 9 -16.28 -8.04 6.04
N ILE A 10 -15.41 -8.81 6.67
CA ILE A 10 -15.66 -10.20 7.06
C ILE A 10 -15.60 -10.26 8.57
N ASP A 11 -16.71 -10.68 9.21
CA ASP A 11 -16.74 -10.94 10.63
C ASP A 11 -16.21 -12.37 10.89
N VAL A 12 -15.12 -12.47 11.62
CA VAL A 12 -14.46 -13.74 11.93
C VAL A 12 -14.57 -13.99 13.44
N GLN A 13 -15.44 -14.93 13.83
CA GLN A 13 -15.66 -15.28 15.23
C GLN A 13 -14.93 -16.57 15.61
N ASN A 14 -14.23 -16.56 16.76
CA ASN A 14 -13.59 -17.73 17.36
C ASN A 14 -12.63 -18.51 16.45
N ALA A 15 -11.92 -17.83 15.55
CA ALA A 15 -10.90 -18.45 14.73
C ALA A 15 -9.50 -17.98 15.16
N SER A 16 -8.52 -18.88 15.13
CA SER A 16 -7.11 -18.56 15.35
C SER A 16 -6.42 -18.15 14.04
N TYR A 17 -7.05 -18.40 12.91
CA TYR A 17 -6.47 -18.14 11.59
C TYR A 17 -7.56 -17.89 10.54
N CYS A 18 -7.36 -16.91 9.68
CA CYS A 18 -8.28 -16.59 8.60
C CYS A 18 -7.56 -16.67 7.25
N ILE A 19 -8.20 -17.30 6.27
CA ILE A 19 -7.75 -17.31 4.88
C ILE A 19 -8.85 -16.75 4.00
N VAL A 20 -8.54 -15.75 3.21
CA VAL A 20 -9.43 -15.18 2.19
C VAL A 20 -8.85 -15.43 0.81
N ILE A 21 -9.65 -16.03 -0.07
CA ILE A 21 -9.25 -16.24 -1.47
C ILE A 21 -10.25 -15.53 -2.36
N TYR A 22 -9.75 -14.70 -3.26
CA TYR A 22 -10.54 -14.12 -4.34
C TYR A 22 -9.95 -14.56 -5.67
N ALA A 23 -10.70 -15.35 -6.42
CA ALA A 23 -10.31 -15.87 -7.72
C ALA A 23 -11.43 -15.62 -8.73
N SER A 24 -11.20 -14.76 -9.71
CA SER A 24 -12.20 -14.41 -10.72
C SER A 24 -11.57 -13.68 -11.90
N GLY A 25 -12.19 -13.81 -13.07
CA GLY A 25 -11.79 -13.08 -14.26
C GLY A 25 -10.48 -13.52 -14.89
N ASN A 26 -10.11 -12.78 -15.92
CA ASN A 26 -8.88 -13.02 -16.65
C ASN A 26 -8.09 -11.72 -16.76
N TRP A 27 -6.77 -11.84 -16.74
CA TRP A 27 -5.90 -10.78 -17.21
C TRP A 27 -6.20 -10.47 -18.68
N ARG A 28 -5.80 -9.30 -19.15
CA ARG A 28 -5.63 -9.07 -20.58
C ARG A 28 -4.66 -10.11 -21.14
N SER A 29 -4.57 -10.23 -22.47
CA SER A 29 -3.56 -11.08 -23.09
C SER A 29 -2.16 -10.73 -22.55
N LEU A 30 -1.47 -11.72 -22.00
CA LEU A 30 -0.13 -11.62 -21.42
C LEU A 30 0.88 -12.29 -22.30
N SER A 31 2.12 -11.82 -22.29
CA SER A 31 3.26 -12.44 -22.95
C SER A 31 3.95 -13.41 -21.99
N LEU A 32 4.26 -14.63 -22.49
CA LEU A 32 5.14 -15.55 -21.77
C LEU A 32 6.57 -15.42 -22.27
N PRO A 33 7.58 -15.89 -21.51
CA PRO A 33 8.98 -15.84 -21.90
C PRO A 33 9.27 -16.51 -23.25
N ASN A 34 8.44 -17.47 -23.67
CA ASN A 34 8.51 -18.17 -24.96
C ASN A 34 7.77 -17.44 -26.11
N GLY A 35 7.25 -16.23 -25.87
CA GLY A 35 6.53 -15.42 -26.85
C GLY A 35 5.08 -15.83 -27.10
N ILE A 36 4.56 -16.84 -26.40
CA ILE A 36 3.17 -17.29 -26.52
C ILE A 36 2.28 -16.41 -25.63
N GLY A 37 1.23 -15.82 -26.20
CA GLY A 37 0.23 -15.07 -25.45
C GLY A 37 -0.69 -16.03 -24.66
N ILE A 38 -1.01 -15.66 -23.42
CA ILE A 38 -2.00 -16.37 -22.60
C ILE A 38 -3.09 -15.43 -22.09
N LEU A 39 -4.29 -15.98 -21.94
CA LEU A 39 -5.37 -15.39 -21.14
C LEU A 39 -5.24 -15.98 -19.73
N GLY A 40 -4.39 -15.35 -18.92
CA GLY A 40 -4.15 -15.80 -17.56
C GLY A 40 -5.32 -15.45 -16.64
N ARG A 41 -5.73 -16.42 -15.80
CA ARG A 41 -6.62 -16.14 -14.66
C ARG A 41 -5.79 -15.54 -13.53
N TRP A 42 -6.45 -14.77 -12.66
CA TRP A 42 -5.83 -14.26 -11.46
C TRP A 42 -6.52 -14.78 -10.21
N SER A 43 -5.74 -14.90 -9.14
CA SER A 43 -6.18 -15.32 -7.81
C SER A 43 -5.37 -14.58 -6.77
N LEU A 44 -6.02 -14.11 -5.74
CA LEU A 44 -5.45 -13.42 -4.60
C LEU A 44 -5.73 -14.25 -3.36
N LEU A 45 -4.70 -14.55 -2.58
CA LEU A 45 -4.81 -15.22 -1.30
C LEU A 45 -4.25 -14.32 -0.22
N CYS A 46 -5.06 -14.04 0.80
CA CYS A 46 -4.66 -13.38 2.04
C CYS A 46 -4.81 -14.36 3.18
N SER A 47 -3.86 -14.36 4.11
CA SER A 47 -3.95 -15.13 5.35
C SER A 47 -3.53 -14.27 6.54
N ILE A 48 -4.18 -14.50 7.68
CA ILE A 48 -3.97 -13.70 8.88
C ILE A 48 -4.02 -14.63 10.08
N ASP A 49 -3.00 -14.55 10.93
CA ASP A 49 -3.03 -15.11 12.27
C ASP A 49 -3.85 -14.18 13.18
N LEU A 50 -4.90 -14.75 13.77
CA LEU A 50 -5.81 -14.05 14.66
C LEU A 50 -5.54 -14.37 16.13
N GLU A 51 -4.46 -15.07 16.44
CA GLU A 51 -4.06 -15.30 17.82
C GLU A 51 -3.58 -13.98 18.47
N LEU A 52 -3.90 -13.84 19.76
CA LEU A 52 -3.42 -12.70 20.52
C LEU A 52 -1.91 -12.79 20.71
N ARG A 53 -1.23 -11.73 20.39
CA ARG A 53 0.20 -11.56 20.67
C ARG A 53 0.44 -11.42 22.18
N PRO A 54 1.68 -11.56 22.66
CA PRO A 54 2.05 -11.28 24.05
C PRO A 54 1.69 -9.84 24.51
N SER A 55 1.48 -8.93 23.57
CA SER A 55 1.04 -7.55 23.80
C SER A 55 -0.47 -7.40 23.98
N ASP A 56 -1.22 -8.50 24.02
CA ASP A 56 -2.70 -8.52 24.12
C ASP A 56 -3.41 -7.84 22.93
N ARG A 57 -2.79 -7.90 21.75
CA ARG A 57 -3.32 -7.38 20.50
C ARG A 57 -3.26 -8.43 19.41
N HIS A 58 -4.19 -8.36 18.46
CA HIS A 58 -4.09 -9.13 17.22
C HIS A 58 -3.03 -8.54 16.29
N ASN A 59 -2.59 -9.36 15.34
CA ASN A 59 -1.74 -8.90 14.25
C ASN A 59 -2.48 -7.93 13.33
N THR A 60 -1.83 -6.86 12.93
CA THR A 60 -2.30 -5.98 11.85
C THR A 60 -1.49 -6.30 10.60
N PRO A 61 -2.06 -6.92 9.57
CA PRO A 61 -1.32 -7.24 8.35
C PRO A 61 -0.70 -6.02 7.69
N PRO A 62 0.40 -6.20 6.96
CA PRO A 62 1.04 -5.11 6.23
C PRO A 62 0.09 -4.57 5.15
N VAL A 63 0.24 -3.30 4.84
CA VAL A 63 -0.42 -2.65 3.71
C VAL A 63 0.61 -2.46 2.60
N ALA A 64 0.21 -2.76 1.37
CA ALA A 64 1.06 -2.54 0.21
C ALA A 64 0.24 -2.04 -0.98
N ILE A 65 0.86 -1.25 -1.82
CA ILE A 65 0.18 -0.63 -2.95
C ILE A 65 1.12 -0.51 -4.15
N MET A 66 0.63 -0.82 -5.35
CA MET A 66 1.40 -0.70 -6.58
C MET A 66 0.56 -0.11 -7.70
N ILE A 67 1.01 1.00 -8.26
CA ILE A 67 0.37 1.60 -9.43
C ILE A 67 0.57 0.69 -10.64
N SER A 68 -0.52 0.32 -11.29
CA SER A 68 -0.57 -0.57 -12.44
C SER A 68 -1.26 0.12 -13.63
N PRO A 69 -0.78 -0.07 -14.87
CA PRO A 69 0.44 -0.77 -15.24
C PRO A 69 1.71 0.02 -14.98
N ARG A 70 2.81 -0.69 -14.75
CA ARG A 70 4.16 -0.12 -14.82
C ARG A 70 4.66 -0.21 -16.25
N PHE A 71 5.15 0.92 -16.78
CA PHE A 71 5.77 0.97 -18.11
C PHE A 71 7.28 0.88 -17.98
N ILE A 72 7.90 -0.05 -18.70
CA ILE A 72 9.35 -0.26 -18.70
C ILE A 72 9.90 -0.21 -20.13
N PRO A 73 11.09 0.38 -20.36
CA PRO A 73 11.71 0.37 -21.66
C PRO A 73 12.24 -1.01 -22.02
N VAL A 74 12.11 -1.40 -23.29
CA VAL A 74 12.62 -2.67 -23.81
C VAL A 74 14.13 -2.80 -23.62
N GLY A 75 14.58 -3.97 -23.16
CA GLY A 75 15.99 -4.35 -23.03
C GLY A 75 16.79 -3.55 -21.99
N ILE A 76 16.11 -2.80 -21.11
CA ILE A 76 16.76 -2.07 -20.00
C ILE A 76 16.24 -2.64 -18.69
N SER A 77 17.16 -3.10 -17.86
CA SER A 77 16.82 -3.59 -16.51
C SER A 77 16.21 -2.48 -15.66
N GLN A 78 15.11 -2.80 -14.98
CA GLN A 78 14.38 -1.89 -14.11
C GLN A 78 14.31 -2.44 -12.71
N THR A 79 14.57 -1.57 -11.76
CA THR A 79 14.34 -1.81 -10.33
C THR A 79 13.01 -1.18 -9.94
N ILE A 80 12.07 -1.98 -9.44
CA ILE A 80 10.74 -1.55 -9.01
C ILE A 80 10.61 -1.89 -7.53
N ILE A 81 10.46 -0.88 -6.69
CA ILE A 81 10.22 -1.04 -5.26
C ILE A 81 8.71 -1.09 -5.06
N VAL A 82 8.24 -2.10 -4.32
CA VAL A 82 6.85 -2.22 -3.88
C VAL A 82 6.75 -1.57 -2.50
N PRO A 83 6.05 -0.44 -2.37
CA PRO A 83 5.89 0.20 -1.07
C PRO A 83 5.07 -0.68 -0.14
N THR A 84 5.58 -0.85 1.06
CA THR A 84 4.94 -1.62 2.13
C THR A 84 4.97 -0.83 3.42
N MET A 85 3.97 -1.01 4.26
CA MET A 85 3.91 -0.45 5.60
C MET A 85 3.28 -1.48 6.53
N ASP A 86 3.86 -1.65 7.70
CA ASP A 86 3.29 -2.43 8.78
C ASP A 86 3.00 -1.55 9.98
N ALA A 87 1.76 -1.62 10.53
CA ALA A 87 1.33 -0.78 11.64
C ALA A 87 1.92 -1.20 12.98
N ASP A 88 2.23 -2.49 13.11
CA ASP A 88 2.81 -3.09 14.31
C ASP A 88 4.35 -3.00 14.29
N ASN A 89 4.91 -2.52 13.18
CA ASN A 89 6.35 -2.42 12.91
C ASN A 89 7.03 -3.80 12.87
N ASP A 90 6.31 -4.76 12.33
CA ASP A 90 6.82 -6.11 12.11
C ASP A 90 7.82 -6.16 10.95
N GLN A 91 8.59 -7.24 10.87
CA GLN A 91 9.54 -7.45 9.79
C GLN A 91 8.82 -7.86 8.51
N VAL A 92 8.70 -6.96 7.54
CA VAL A 92 8.08 -7.25 6.24
C VAL A 92 9.09 -7.89 5.29
N ARG A 93 8.65 -8.95 4.58
CA ARG A 93 9.40 -9.62 3.49
C ARG A 93 8.49 -9.88 2.30
N CYS A 94 9.08 -9.88 1.12
CA CYS A 94 8.37 -10.17 -0.13
C CYS A 94 8.95 -11.40 -0.83
N ARG A 95 8.06 -12.16 -1.45
CA ARG A 95 8.41 -13.29 -2.35
C ARG A 95 7.50 -13.32 -3.57
N PHE A 96 7.87 -14.08 -4.57
CA PHE A 96 6.92 -14.43 -5.61
C PHE A 96 5.79 -15.29 -5.08
N ALA A 97 4.58 -15.08 -5.59
CA ALA A 97 3.48 -16.02 -5.44
C ALA A 97 3.85 -17.34 -6.12
N ASN A 98 3.58 -18.48 -5.48
CA ASN A 98 4.07 -19.78 -5.95
C ASN A 98 3.01 -20.89 -5.97
N THR A 99 1.82 -20.63 -5.45
CA THR A 99 0.71 -21.59 -5.45
C THR A 99 -0.41 -21.14 -6.39
N THR A 100 -1.18 -22.09 -6.89
CA THR A 100 -2.34 -21.79 -7.74
C THR A 100 -3.36 -20.89 -7.03
N ALA A 101 -3.48 -20.99 -5.71
CA ALA A 101 -4.35 -20.14 -4.91
C ALA A 101 -3.84 -18.69 -4.85
N GLU A 102 -2.53 -18.45 -4.91
CA GLU A 102 -1.92 -17.11 -4.86
C GLU A 102 -1.85 -16.43 -6.24
N CYS A 103 -1.72 -17.17 -7.33
CA CYS A 103 -1.42 -16.59 -8.66
C CYS A 103 -2.15 -17.28 -9.82
N ALA A 104 -3.01 -18.25 -9.57
CA ALA A 104 -3.73 -19.04 -10.60
C ALA A 104 -2.79 -19.56 -11.70
N SER A 105 -2.92 -19.05 -12.94
CA SER A 105 -2.13 -19.50 -14.10
C SER A 105 -0.91 -18.60 -14.41
N VAL A 106 -0.66 -17.55 -13.61
CA VAL A 106 0.42 -16.57 -13.87
C VAL A 106 1.48 -16.57 -12.76
N CYS A 107 1.81 -17.76 -12.27
CA CYS A 107 2.76 -17.89 -11.17
C CYS A 107 4.20 -17.58 -11.61
N PRO A 108 4.85 -16.55 -11.03
CA PRO A 108 6.26 -16.29 -11.24
C PRO A 108 7.14 -17.45 -10.71
N PRO A 109 8.39 -17.57 -11.17
CA PRO A 109 9.04 -16.75 -12.19
C PRO A 109 8.69 -17.15 -13.63
N ASN A 110 8.01 -18.26 -13.85
CA ASN A 110 7.78 -18.85 -15.17
C ASN A 110 6.87 -17.99 -16.09
N SER A 111 6.09 -17.09 -15.53
CA SER A 111 5.24 -16.14 -16.26
C SER A 111 5.93 -14.80 -16.55
N LEU A 112 7.18 -14.63 -16.12
CA LEU A 112 7.96 -13.39 -16.24
C LEU A 112 9.19 -13.59 -17.13
N PRO A 113 9.78 -12.52 -17.68
CA PRO A 113 11.05 -12.59 -18.43
C PRO A 113 12.13 -13.30 -17.64
N ILE A 114 12.97 -14.05 -18.35
CA ILE A 114 14.11 -14.78 -17.76
C ILE A 114 15.03 -13.78 -17.04
N GLY A 115 15.45 -14.14 -15.82
CA GLY A 115 16.30 -13.28 -14.98
C GLY A 115 15.52 -12.27 -14.14
N THR A 116 14.20 -12.34 -14.12
CA THR A 116 13.40 -11.55 -13.17
C THR A 116 13.61 -12.06 -11.75
N ILE A 117 13.90 -11.15 -10.82
CA ILE A 117 14.23 -11.49 -9.43
C ILE A 117 13.36 -10.65 -8.49
N MET A 118 12.78 -11.30 -7.47
CA MET A 118 12.15 -10.65 -6.34
C MET A 118 13.04 -10.78 -5.11
N PHE A 119 13.43 -9.64 -4.55
CA PHE A 119 14.23 -9.59 -3.33
C PHE A 119 13.32 -9.51 -2.10
N PRO A 120 13.76 -10.08 -0.95
CA PRO A 120 12.96 -10.03 0.29
C PRO A 120 12.64 -8.61 0.79
N ASN A 121 13.40 -7.60 0.40
CA ASN A 121 13.14 -6.18 0.70
C ASN A 121 12.10 -5.53 -0.24
N CYS A 122 11.24 -6.34 -0.86
CA CYS A 122 10.16 -5.90 -1.75
C CYS A 122 10.65 -5.15 -3.02
N THR A 123 11.84 -5.50 -3.48
CA THR A 123 12.42 -4.95 -4.71
C THR A 123 12.36 -5.98 -5.84
N LEU A 124 11.69 -5.63 -6.93
CA LEU A 124 11.63 -6.42 -8.16
C LEU A 124 12.67 -5.92 -9.17
N LEU A 125 13.52 -6.80 -9.67
CA LEU A 125 14.40 -6.56 -10.81
C LEU A 125 13.84 -7.25 -12.04
N ILE A 126 13.59 -6.52 -13.13
CA ILE A 126 12.98 -7.04 -14.35
C ILE A 126 13.51 -6.36 -15.60
N THR A 127 13.65 -7.13 -16.69
CA THR A 127 14.02 -6.61 -18.01
C THR A 127 12.98 -7.06 -19.04
N GLY A 128 12.30 -6.11 -19.69
CA GLY A 128 11.32 -6.42 -20.73
C GLY A 128 11.98 -6.93 -22.02
N SER A 129 11.43 -7.98 -22.62
CA SER A 129 12.04 -8.64 -23.79
C SER A 129 11.67 -7.97 -25.12
N ASN A 130 10.37 -7.73 -25.36
CA ASN A 130 9.90 -7.14 -26.61
C ASN A 130 8.95 -5.99 -26.34
N VAL A 131 8.95 -5.01 -27.24
CA VAL A 131 7.98 -3.90 -27.19
C VAL A 131 6.57 -4.44 -27.29
N ALA A 132 5.64 -3.85 -26.52
CA ALA A 132 4.26 -4.23 -26.37
C ALA A 132 4.00 -5.53 -25.57
N ASP A 133 5.04 -6.21 -25.04
CA ASP A 133 4.84 -7.31 -24.11
C ASP A 133 4.09 -6.82 -22.84
N TRP A 134 3.25 -7.72 -22.32
CA TRP A 134 2.54 -7.53 -21.07
C TRP A 134 2.81 -8.68 -20.12
N TYR A 135 3.22 -8.38 -18.92
CA TYR A 135 3.48 -9.35 -17.87
C TYR A 135 2.62 -9.08 -16.66
N ALA A 136 2.06 -10.11 -16.04
CA ALA A 136 1.45 -10.03 -14.73
C ALA A 136 2.48 -10.44 -13.66
N VAL A 137 2.74 -9.55 -12.74
CA VAL A 137 3.58 -9.82 -11.57
C VAL A 137 2.67 -10.18 -10.42
N ALA A 138 2.89 -11.34 -9.82
CA ALA A 138 2.17 -11.79 -8.63
C ALA A 138 3.19 -12.01 -7.50
N ILE A 139 3.06 -11.26 -6.43
CA ILE A 139 3.90 -11.31 -5.24
C ILE A 139 3.06 -11.47 -3.99
N VAL A 140 3.68 -12.00 -2.96
CA VAL A 140 3.14 -12.10 -1.61
C VAL A 140 4.02 -11.29 -0.69
N ILE A 141 3.40 -10.50 0.14
CA ILE A 141 4.02 -9.71 1.20
C ILE A 141 3.68 -10.38 2.51
N GLU A 142 4.66 -10.65 3.32
CA GLU A 142 4.59 -11.40 4.55
C GLU A 142 5.15 -10.56 5.70
N ASP A 143 4.49 -10.54 6.83
CA ASP A 143 5.00 -9.95 8.07
C ASP A 143 5.42 -11.04 9.06
N PHE A 144 6.45 -10.75 9.79
CA PHE A 144 7.07 -11.67 10.74
C PHE A 144 7.32 -10.95 12.05
N ILE A 145 7.10 -11.62 13.16
CA ILE A 145 7.29 -11.04 14.50
C ILE A 145 8.70 -10.48 14.70
N ASP A 146 9.71 -11.08 14.02
CA ASP A 146 11.09 -10.61 14.02
C ASP A 146 11.88 -11.12 12.80
N SER A 147 13.15 -10.75 12.72
CA SER A 147 14.04 -11.13 11.62
C SER A 147 14.41 -12.62 11.58
N THR A 148 14.23 -13.36 12.67
CA THR A 148 14.58 -14.78 12.80
C THR A 148 13.37 -15.70 12.57
N ALA A 149 12.15 -15.16 12.63
CA ALA A 149 10.95 -15.93 12.41
C ALA A 149 10.89 -16.48 10.98
N SER A 150 10.43 -17.73 10.86
CA SER A 150 10.27 -18.45 9.60
C SER A 150 8.81 -18.59 9.15
N LEU A 151 7.87 -18.43 10.08
CA LEU A 151 6.44 -18.45 9.79
C LEU A 151 5.91 -17.03 9.83
N PRO A 152 5.20 -16.58 8.78
CA PRO A 152 4.58 -15.26 8.76
C PRO A 152 3.35 -15.22 9.67
N LEU A 153 3.10 -14.06 10.26
CA LEU A 153 1.86 -13.76 10.98
C LEU A 153 0.71 -13.50 10.02
N SER A 154 1.00 -12.87 8.89
CA SER A 154 0.03 -12.71 7.81
C SER A 154 0.69 -12.71 6.44
N THR A 155 -0.12 -12.90 5.40
CA THR A 155 0.29 -12.79 4.01
C THR A 155 -0.73 -11.96 3.25
N ILE A 156 -0.28 -10.97 2.48
CA ILE A 156 -1.14 -10.20 1.60
C ILE A 156 -0.64 -10.30 0.14
N PRO A 157 -1.56 -10.43 -0.84
CA PRO A 157 -1.20 -10.50 -2.24
C PRO A 157 -1.06 -9.09 -2.84
N VAL A 158 -0.07 -8.90 -3.70
CA VAL A 158 0.00 -7.74 -4.60
C VAL A 158 0.20 -8.24 -6.01
N GLN A 159 -0.70 -7.84 -6.91
CA GLN A 159 -0.63 -8.19 -8.32
C GLN A 159 -0.75 -6.95 -9.19
N PHE A 160 0.14 -6.81 -10.17
CA PHE A 160 0.15 -5.67 -11.06
C PHE A 160 0.66 -6.04 -12.45
N LEU A 161 0.35 -5.18 -13.43
CA LEU A 161 0.79 -5.35 -14.80
C LEU A 161 2.06 -4.57 -15.09
N ILE A 162 2.91 -5.15 -15.91
CA ILE A 162 4.03 -4.48 -16.56
C ILE A 162 3.79 -4.49 -18.06
N ASN A 163 3.98 -3.34 -18.70
CA ASN A 163 3.96 -3.21 -20.14
C ASN A 163 5.32 -2.69 -20.65
N VAL A 164 5.87 -3.37 -21.63
CA VAL A 164 7.15 -3.03 -22.24
C VAL A 164 6.93 -1.99 -23.34
N GLN A 165 7.60 -0.86 -23.21
CA GLN A 165 7.49 0.26 -24.14
C GLN A 165 8.76 0.40 -24.97
N GLN A 166 8.63 1.08 -26.13
CA GLN A 166 9.79 1.59 -26.85
C GLN A 166 10.60 2.54 -25.95
N LYS A 167 11.91 2.59 -26.14
CA LYS A 167 12.74 3.60 -25.47
C LYS A 167 12.30 4.99 -25.88
N SER A 168 12.13 5.88 -24.91
CA SER A 168 11.89 7.31 -25.19
C SER A 168 13.12 7.97 -25.78
N SER A 169 12.91 9.04 -26.53
CA SER A 169 13.96 9.94 -26.98
C SER A 169 14.54 10.78 -25.83
N CYS A 170 13.75 11.01 -24.77
CA CYS A 170 14.22 11.61 -23.54
C CYS A 170 14.95 10.60 -22.66
N PRO A 171 16.24 10.81 -22.31
CA PRO A 171 16.99 9.87 -21.48
C PRO A 171 16.62 9.96 -19.99
N TYR A 172 15.86 10.97 -19.59
CA TYR A 172 15.50 11.23 -18.20
C TYR A 172 14.04 10.86 -17.94
N ARG A 173 13.79 10.32 -16.74
CA ARG A 173 12.43 10.14 -16.25
C ARG A 173 11.92 11.43 -15.64
N PRO A 174 10.62 11.70 -15.68
CA PRO A 174 10.05 12.73 -14.85
C PRO A 174 10.40 12.51 -13.37
N LEU A 175 10.55 13.59 -12.62
CA LEU A 175 10.68 13.56 -11.16
C LEU A 175 9.34 13.96 -10.54
N LEU A 176 8.82 13.16 -9.64
CA LEU A 176 7.64 13.49 -8.85
C LEU A 176 8.07 13.77 -7.41
N THR A 177 7.65 14.90 -6.88
CA THR A 177 7.92 15.35 -5.52
C THR A 177 6.63 15.77 -4.82
N GLY A 178 6.64 15.78 -3.50
CA GLY A 178 5.52 16.18 -2.65
C GLY A 178 6.02 16.87 -1.38
N PRO A 179 5.16 17.06 -0.39
CA PRO A 179 5.48 17.83 0.83
C PRO A 179 6.54 17.16 1.72
N THR A 180 6.80 15.88 1.53
CA THR A 180 7.81 15.14 2.29
C THR A 180 9.03 14.88 1.41
N THR A 181 10.21 15.05 1.97
CA THR A 181 11.49 14.86 1.24
C THR A 181 11.87 13.39 1.08
N SER A 182 11.24 12.47 1.83
CA SER A 182 11.44 11.02 1.71
C SER A 182 10.11 10.32 1.51
N SER A 183 10.10 9.30 0.65
CA SER A 183 8.95 8.42 0.40
C SER A 183 8.55 7.56 1.63
N ASP A 184 9.34 7.59 2.69
CA ASP A 184 9.17 6.72 3.87
C ASP A 184 8.61 7.47 5.08
N GLN A 185 8.17 8.73 4.90
CA GLN A 185 7.56 9.48 6.00
C GLN A 185 6.11 9.04 6.21
N CYS A 186 5.86 8.58 7.43
CA CYS A 186 4.51 8.36 7.93
C CYS A 186 3.95 9.65 8.55
N ILE A 187 2.67 9.90 8.36
CA ILE A 187 1.95 11.06 8.87
C ILE A 187 0.77 10.57 9.72
N GLY A 188 0.76 10.96 11.00
CA GLY A 188 -0.40 10.77 11.86
C GLY A 188 -1.50 11.78 11.51
N ILE A 189 -2.75 11.31 11.36
CA ILE A 189 -3.89 12.17 11.07
C ILE A 189 -5.13 11.74 11.85
N LYS A 190 -5.91 12.71 12.31
CA LYS A 190 -7.17 12.45 13.01
C LYS A 190 -8.33 12.39 12.04
N VAL A 191 -9.28 11.48 12.28
CA VAL A 191 -10.57 11.42 11.58
C VAL A 191 -11.24 12.81 11.55
N GLY A 192 -11.75 13.21 10.39
CA GLY A 192 -12.40 14.51 10.17
C GLY A 192 -11.46 15.69 9.98
N THR A 193 -10.12 15.51 10.05
CA THR A 193 -9.15 16.56 9.78
C THR A 193 -8.82 16.58 8.28
N SER A 194 -9.01 17.73 7.63
CA SER A 194 -8.66 17.87 6.21
C SER A 194 -7.15 17.97 6.02
N PHE A 195 -6.63 17.25 5.06
CA PHE A 195 -5.22 17.22 4.68
C PHE A 195 -5.07 17.52 3.18
N ASN A 196 -4.21 18.48 2.86
CA ASN A 196 -3.94 18.88 1.48
C ASN A 196 -2.51 18.51 1.11
N ILE A 197 -2.36 17.97 -0.10
CA ILE A 197 -1.09 17.49 -0.65
C ILE A 197 -0.92 18.11 -2.02
N GLU A 198 0.10 18.91 -2.23
CA GLU A 198 0.50 19.32 -3.57
C GLU A 198 1.60 18.37 -4.07
N LEU A 199 1.37 17.76 -5.23
CA LEU A 199 2.36 16.97 -5.94
C LEU A 199 2.85 17.73 -7.14
N ILE A 200 4.18 17.81 -7.29
CA ILE A 200 4.85 18.54 -8.37
C ILE A 200 5.64 17.55 -9.22
N ALA A 201 5.37 17.55 -10.53
CA ALA A 201 6.11 16.77 -11.51
C ALA A 201 7.03 17.68 -12.30
N GLU A 202 8.31 17.34 -12.35
CA GLU A 202 9.32 18.01 -13.17
C GLU A 202 9.63 17.19 -14.41
N ASN A 203 9.58 17.84 -15.57
CA ASN A 203 9.94 17.27 -16.85
C ASN A 203 11.31 17.81 -17.30
N PHE A 204 12.28 16.91 -17.42
CA PHE A 204 13.66 17.27 -17.83
C PHE A 204 13.85 17.39 -19.34
N CYS A 205 12.83 17.08 -20.13
CA CYS A 205 12.85 17.21 -21.59
C CYS A 205 11.66 18.06 -22.11
N PRO A 206 11.47 19.31 -21.65
CA PRO A 206 10.27 20.09 -21.93
C PRO A 206 10.08 20.45 -23.41
N ASN A 207 11.13 20.33 -24.22
CA ASN A 207 11.06 20.59 -25.66
C ASN A 207 10.59 19.39 -26.49
N SER A 208 10.58 18.18 -25.90
CA SER A 208 10.23 16.94 -26.60
C SER A 208 9.07 16.19 -25.97
N THR A 209 8.86 16.34 -24.66
CA THR A 209 7.79 15.66 -23.91
C THR A 209 7.05 16.64 -23.01
N ILE A 210 5.83 16.27 -22.64
CA ILE A 210 5.00 16.97 -21.65
C ILE A 210 4.54 15.97 -20.58
N ILE A 211 4.29 16.43 -19.36
CA ILE A 211 3.62 15.60 -18.35
C ILE A 211 2.14 15.53 -18.71
N LYS A 212 1.66 14.33 -19.04
CA LYS A 212 0.26 14.12 -19.43
C LYS A 212 -0.64 13.76 -18.28
N ASP A 213 -0.09 13.14 -17.21
CA ASP A 213 -0.85 12.79 -16.02
C ASP A 213 0.07 12.62 -14.81
N ILE A 214 -0.49 12.86 -13.63
CA ILE A 214 0.03 12.41 -12.34
C ILE A 214 -0.99 11.38 -11.84
N ALA A 215 -0.72 10.10 -12.12
CA ALA A 215 -1.59 9.01 -11.74
C ALA A 215 -1.45 8.74 -10.22
N ILE A 216 -2.58 8.51 -9.57
CA ILE A 216 -2.68 8.32 -8.13
C ILE A 216 -3.33 6.98 -7.85
N LEU A 217 -2.79 6.24 -6.92
CA LEU A 217 -3.41 5.10 -6.29
C LEU A 217 -3.50 5.37 -4.80
N SER A 218 -4.70 5.33 -4.26
CA SER A 218 -4.99 5.80 -2.92
C SER A 218 -6.27 5.18 -2.40
N PHE A 219 -6.54 5.45 -1.15
CA PHE A 219 -7.75 5.13 -0.40
C PHE A 219 -8.96 5.97 -0.86
N ARG A 220 -10.16 5.61 -0.39
CA ARG A 220 -11.42 6.32 -0.69
C ARG A 220 -11.41 7.76 -0.18
N PHE A 221 -12.31 8.58 -0.75
CA PHE A 221 -12.57 9.98 -0.37
C PHE A 221 -11.41 10.96 -0.62
N LEU A 222 -10.37 10.55 -1.33
CA LEU A 222 -9.35 11.46 -1.82
C LEU A 222 -9.84 12.12 -3.12
N THR A 223 -9.72 13.43 -3.19
CA THR A 223 -10.02 14.22 -4.39
C THR A 223 -8.74 14.73 -5.02
N LYS A 224 -8.70 14.81 -6.34
CA LYS A 224 -7.57 15.29 -7.14
C LYS A 224 -8.05 16.40 -8.07
N THR A 225 -7.34 17.53 -8.12
CA THR A 225 -7.58 18.58 -9.11
C THR A 225 -7.11 18.13 -10.50
N PRO A 226 -7.59 18.76 -11.59
CA PRO A 226 -6.94 18.67 -12.88
C PRO A 226 -5.46 19.02 -12.78
N ILE A 227 -4.65 18.42 -13.66
CA ILE A 227 -3.22 18.76 -13.76
C ILE A 227 -3.06 20.19 -14.29
N VAL A 228 -2.17 20.96 -13.67
CA VAL A 228 -1.87 22.35 -14.04
C VAL A 228 -0.41 22.45 -14.43
N GLN A 229 -0.15 23.09 -15.56
CA GLN A 229 1.20 23.42 -15.99
C GLN A 229 1.60 24.77 -15.35
N ASN A 230 2.55 24.73 -14.41
CA ASN A 230 3.03 25.92 -13.72
C ASN A 230 4.12 26.65 -14.51
N THR A 231 5.00 25.88 -15.17
CA THR A 231 6.02 26.36 -16.10
C THR A 231 6.19 25.38 -17.26
N THR A 232 7.08 25.64 -18.19
CA THR A 232 7.38 24.71 -19.29
C THR A 232 7.86 23.34 -18.78
N ALA A 233 8.49 23.29 -17.60
CA ALA A 233 9.07 22.08 -17.02
C ALA A 233 8.30 21.55 -15.80
N LEU A 234 7.44 22.36 -15.16
CA LEU A 234 6.78 22.02 -13.90
C LEU A 234 5.27 21.91 -14.05
N TRP A 235 4.73 20.86 -13.47
CA TRP A 235 3.32 20.52 -13.46
C TRP A 235 2.88 20.15 -12.06
N SER A 236 1.66 20.49 -11.65
CA SER A 236 1.18 20.12 -10.32
C SER A 236 -0.27 19.66 -10.29
N VAL A 237 -0.61 18.93 -9.23
CA VAL A 237 -1.96 18.61 -8.82
C VAL A 237 -2.09 18.82 -7.32
N LEU A 238 -3.27 19.26 -6.89
CA LEU A 238 -3.62 19.31 -5.47
C LEU A 238 -4.53 18.14 -5.13
N LEU A 239 -4.15 17.41 -4.09
CA LEU A 239 -4.94 16.35 -3.50
C LEU A 239 -5.54 16.85 -2.20
N THR A 240 -6.81 16.52 -1.95
CA THR A 240 -7.49 16.83 -0.69
C THR A 240 -8.12 15.57 -0.14
N TRP A 241 -7.89 15.30 1.12
CA TRP A 241 -8.44 14.17 1.84
C TRP A 241 -8.88 14.55 3.25
N THR A 242 -10.04 14.03 3.64
CA THR A 242 -10.55 14.11 5.01
C THR A 242 -10.88 12.67 5.45
N PRO A 243 -10.08 12.04 6.30
CA PRO A 243 -10.29 10.64 6.68
C PRO A 243 -11.62 10.47 7.41
N ALA A 244 -12.35 9.42 7.02
CA ALA A 244 -13.56 8.96 7.69
C ALA A 244 -13.22 7.90 8.76
N ALA A 245 -14.18 7.59 9.66
CA ALA A 245 -13.99 6.60 10.71
C ALA A 245 -13.67 5.19 10.17
N VAL A 246 -14.21 4.84 9.00
CA VAL A 246 -13.94 3.57 8.31
C VAL A 246 -12.50 3.46 7.75
N GLN A 247 -11.71 4.51 7.86
CA GLN A 247 -10.32 4.57 7.39
C GLN A 247 -9.32 4.62 8.56
N VAL A 248 -9.76 4.31 9.77
CA VAL A 248 -8.86 4.17 10.93
C VAL A 248 -7.85 3.06 10.65
N GLY A 249 -6.59 3.28 11.06
CA GLY A 249 -5.47 2.39 10.79
C GLY A 249 -4.52 2.91 9.74
N SER A 250 -3.76 2.02 9.12
CA SER A 250 -2.73 2.35 8.12
C SER A 250 -3.34 2.64 6.75
N GLN A 251 -2.90 3.73 6.13
CA GLN A 251 -3.30 4.13 4.78
C GLN A 251 -2.05 4.48 3.98
N ILE A 252 -2.01 4.11 2.70
CA ILE A 252 -0.92 4.48 1.78
C ILE A 252 -1.50 5.21 0.58
N LEU A 253 -0.85 6.29 0.20
CA LEU A 253 -1.06 7.01 -1.05
C LEU A 253 0.20 6.91 -1.88
N CYS A 254 0.08 6.48 -3.13
CA CYS A 254 1.18 6.49 -4.08
C CYS A 254 0.81 7.23 -5.36
N ALA A 255 1.79 7.88 -5.95
CA ALA A 255 1.63 8.63 -7.19
C ALA A 255 2.83 8.42 -8.12
N ILE A 256 2.59 8.57 -9.42
CA ILE A 256 3.61 8.62 -10.47
C ILE A 256 3.29 9.73 -11.46
N ALA A 257 4.28 10.45 -11.93
CA ALA A 257 4.16 11.30 -13.09
C ALA A 257 4.38 10.48 -14.37
N ILE A 258 3.60 10.75 -15.39
CA ILE A 258 3.65 10.07 -16.69
C ILE A 258 3.77 11.13 -17.78
N ASP A 259 4.78 11.02 -18.62
CA ASP A 259 4.95 11.92 -19.76
C ASP A 259 4.23 11.44 -21.03
N SER A 260 4.32 12.21 -22.10
CA SER A 260 3.70 11.91 -23.41
C SER A 260 4.25 10.64 -24.06
N ASP A 261 5.47 10.24 -23.76
CA ASP A 261 6.11 9.01 -24.26
C ASP A 261 5.82 7.79 -23.38
N ASN A 262 4.94 7.90 -22.35
CA ASN A 262 4.64 6.91 -21.33
C ASN A 262 5.81 6.60 -20.38
N VAL A 263 6.83 7.46 -20.31
CA VAL A 263 7.87 7.30 -19.29
C VAL A 263 7.29 7.69 -17.93
N GLN A 264 7.46 6.81 -16.97
CA GLN A 264 6.96 7.00 -15.62
C GLN A 264 8.09 7.43 -14.67
N SER A 265 7.79 8.35 -13.78
CA SER A 265 8.66 8.67 -12.63
C SER A 265 8.87 7.45 -11.74
N ASN A 266 9.80 7.56 -10.81
CA ASN A 266 9.76 6.71 -9.63
C ASN A 266 8.43 6.93 -8.89
N GLN A 267 7.96 5.89 -8.20
CA GLN A 267 6.75 5.99 -7.40
C GLN A 267 7.05 6.83 -6.16
N TYR A 268 6.25 7.85 -5.94
CA TYR A 268 6.28 8.67 -4.72
C TYR A 268 5.13 8.21 -3.82
N CYS A 269 5.44 7.78 -2.61
CA CYS A 269 4.45 7.26 -1.69
C CYS A 269 4.48 8.01 -0.35
N MET A 270 3.34 8.09 0.30
CA MET A 270 3.16 8.63 1.64
C MET A 270 2.34 7.64 2.45
N SER A 271 2.76 7.39 3.67
CA SER A 271 2.06 6.53 4.63
C SER A 271 1.37 7.37 5.67
N PHE A 272 0.18 6.94 6.10
CA PHE A 272 -0.62 7.61 7.12
C PHE A 272 -1.06 6.61 8.17
N ILE A 273 -1.13 7.08 9.42
CA ILE A 273 -1.87 6.41 10.48
C ILE A 273 -3.07 7.29 10.84
N VAL A 274 -4.26 6.73 10.73
CA VAL A 274 -5.51 7.42 11.04
C VAL A 274 -6.02 6.96 12.40
N ALA A 275 -6.40 7.89 13.27
CA ALA A 275 -7.03 7.58 14.56
C ALA A 275 -8.21 8.51 14.86
N VAL A 276 -9.11 8.07 15.74
CA VAL A 276 -10.35 8.80 16.08
C VAL A 276 -10.10 9.91 17.08
N GLU A 277 -9.40 9.62 18.18
CA GLU A 277 -9.37 10.52 19.35
C GLU A 277 -8.30 11.61 19.27
N ARG A 278 -7.10 11.25 18.83
CA ARG A 278 -5.92 12.15 18.78
C ARG A 278 -5.10 11.85 17.54
N VAL A 279 -4.24 12.80 17.16
CA VAL A 279 -3.26 12.54 16.10
C VAL A 279 -2.30 11.45 16.59
N PRO A 280 -2.24 10.29 15.90
CA PRO A 280 -1.37 9.20 16.32
C PRO A 280 0.08 9.48 15.96
N SER A 281 1.00 8.86 16.69
CA SER A 281 2.41 8.81 16.33
C SER A 281 2.62 7.71 15.31
N CYS A 282 3.52 7.94 14.36
CA CYS A 282 3.94 6.90 13.46
C CYS A 282 4.92 5.93 14.11
N PRO A 283 4.99 4.66 13.65
CA PRO A 283 5.96 3.69 14.13
C PRO A 283 7.39 4.25 14.05
N GLY A 284 8.17 4.06 15.10
CA GLY A 284 9.56 4.55 15.16
C GLY A 284 9.74 6.06 15.42
N GLN A 285 8.69 6.86 15.49
CA GLN A 285 8.78 8.25 15.90
C GLN A 285 8.95 8.36 17.43
N ILE A 286 10.11 8.85 17.87
CA ILE A 286 10.30 9.24 19.26
C ILE A 286 9.56 10.58 19.45
N ILE A 287 8.47 10.56 20.20
CA ILE A 287 7.81 11.80 20.64
C ILE A 287 8.79 12.48 21.61
N PRO A 288 9.28 13.70 21.34
CA PRO A 288 9.96 14.44 22.37
C PRO A 288 8.96 14.67 23.50
N THR A 289 9.15 14.00 24.62
CA THR A 289 8.44 14.35 25.86
C THR A 289 8.96 15.73 26.27
N THR A 290 8.29 16.77 25.85
CA THR A 290 8.38 18.06 26.53
C THR A 290 7.77 17.86 27.90
N VAL A 291 8.62 17.50 28.85
CA VAL A 291 8.29 17.62 30.28
C VAL A 291 8.21 19.11 30.54
N ASP A 292 7.01 19.64 30.64
CA ASP A 292 6.76 20.97 31.13
C ASP A 292 7.12 20.95 32.63
N PRO A 293 8.17 21.67 33.08
CA PRO A 293 8.59 21.62 34.47
C PRO A 293 7.84 22.66 35.30
N THR A 294 6.51 22.64 35.31
CA THR A 294 5.73 23.46 36.26
C THR A 294 4.37 22.80 36.50
N THR A 295 4.29 21.99 37.51
CA THR A 295 3.35 22.01 38.62
C THR A 295 3.41 20.71 39.40
N LEU A 296 4.25 20.70 40.42
CA LEU A 296 4.09 19.86 41.58
C LEU A 296 2.97 20.48 42.43
N THR A 297 1.79 19.91 42.48
CA THR A 297 0.83 20.10 43.53
C THR A 297 0.25 18.79 43.97
N THR A 298 0.68 18.40 45.16
CA THR A 298 0.07 17.55 46.22
C THR A 298 -1.01 16.53 45.82
N ALA A 299 -0.69 15.34 46.23
CA ALA A 299 -1.48 14.11 46.28
C ALA A 299 -2.90 14.31 46.88
N ASP A 300 -3.89 13.79 46.20
CA ASP A 300 -5.13 13.34 46.86
C ASP A 300 -5.28 11.83 46.59
N TYR A 301 -5.19 11.12 47.72
CA TYR A 301 -5.49 9.71 47.86
C TYR A 301 -7.01 9.55 47.77
N ILE A 302 -7.49 8.89 46.71
CA ILE A 302 -8.87 8.40 46.68
C ILE A 302 -8.87 6.88 46.83
N THR A 303 -9.29 6.46 47.99
CA THR A 303 -9.63 5.06 48.33
C THR A 303 -10.94 4.71 47.62
N SER A 304 -10.93 3.78 46.69
CA SER A 304 -12.17 3.20 46.13
C SER A 304 -12.51 1.93 46.83
N THR A 305 -13.63 1.95 47.55
CA THR A 305 -14.31 0.80 48.14
C THR A 305 -15.02 0.00 47.02
N ILE A 306 -14.75 -1.29 47.02
CA ILE A 306 -15.44 -2.30 46.19
C ILE A 306 -16.85 -2.49 46.77
N ALA A 307 -17.89 -2.30 45.96
CA ALA A 307 -19.24 -2.76 46.24
C ALA A 307 -19.60 -3.89 45.29
N ASP A 308 -19.76 -5.06 45.87
CA ASP A 308 -20.31 -6.28 45.27
C ASP A 308 -21.82 -6.11 45.05
N SER A 309 -22.31 -6.33 43.84
CA SER A 309 -23.76 -6.42 43.57
C SER A 309 -24.03 -7.35 42.41
N THR A 310 -24.38 -8.55 42.71
CA THR A 310 -24.97 -9.56 41.85
C THR A 310 -26.40 -9.19 41.48
N THR A 311 -26.68 -8.93 40.20
CA THR A 311 -27.98 -9.23 39.54
C THR A 311 -27.82 -9.23 38.02
N PRO A 312 -28.35 -10.22 37.28
CA PRO A 312 -28.25 -10.27 35.83
C PRO A 312 -29.33 -9.40 35.23
N THR A 313 -28.92 -8.34 34.56
CA THR A 313 -29.78 -7.56 33.68
C THR A 313 -29.44 -7.87 32.24
N THR A 314 -30.45 -8.29 31.49
CA THR A 314 -30.42 -8.42 30.03
C THR A 314 -29.98 -7.09 29.41
N VAL A 315 -28.83 -7.11 28.72
CA VAL A 315 -28.33 -5.96 27.99
C VAL A 315 -28.70 -6.14 26.52
N ASP A 316 -29.48 -5.17 26.07
CA ASP A 316 -29.86 -4.94 24.67
C ASP A 316 -28.58 -4.60 23.87
N TYR A 317 -28.27 -5.38 22.82
CA TYR A 317 -27.09 -5.17 21.99
C TYR A 317 -27.35 -4.06 20.98
N THR A 318 -27.09 -2.84 21.36
CA THR A 318 -26.87 -1.75 20.44
C THR A 318 -25.65 -0.92 20.90
N THR A 319 -24.64 -0.87 20.01
CA THR A 319 -23.37 -0.14 20.13
C THR A 319 -22.22 -0.87 20.86
N ALA A 320 -21.67 -1.88 20.20
CA ALA A 320 -20.25 -2.18 20.29
C ALA A 320 -19.58 -1.56 19.07
N SER A 321 -18.67 -0.60 19.27
CA SER A 321 -17.77 -0.16 18.22
C SER A 321 -16.70 -1.23 18.05
N GLU A 322 -17.01 -2.23 17.24
CA GLU A 322 -16.04 -3.23 16.83
C GLU A 322 -15.01 -2.59 15.92
N TYR A 323 -13.74 -2.73 16.26
CA TYR A 323 -12.62 -2.54 15.35
C TYR A 323 -12.77 -3.56 14.24
N THR A 324 -13.24 -3.12 13.08
CA THR A 324 -13.22 -3.92 11.87
C THR A 324 -11.97 -3.53 11.08
N ASP A 325 -10.99 -4.43 11.06
CA ASP A 325 -9.84 -4.30 10.17
C ASP A 325 -10.29 -4.45 8.72
N GLU A 326 -10.27 -3.36 7.98
CA GLU A 326 -10.68 -3.30 6.58
C GLU A 326 -9.48 -3.61 5.69
N TYR A 327 -9.45 -4.79 5.07
CA TYR A 327 -8.39 -5.17 4.14
C TYR A 327 -8.67 -4.60 2.76
N VAL A 328 -7.74 -3.79 2.26
CA VAL A 328 -7.80 -3.19 0.94
C VAL A 328 -7.01 -4.05 -0.03
N LEU A 329 -7.72 -4.84 -0.82
CA LEU A 329 -7.15 -5.52 -1.98
C LEU A 329 -7.14 -4.53 -3.15
N SER A 330 -5.95 -4.05 -3.53
CA SER A 330 -5.77 -3.23 -4.74
C SER A 330 -5.76 -4.13 -5.97
N ILE A 331 -6.83 -4.09 -6.74
CA ILE A 331 -7.02 -4.85 -8.00
C ILE A 331 -6.81 -3.93 -9.20
#